data_bbdf7a91a8c5b5220d6f98b153c21852
#
_entry.id   bbdf7a91a8c5b5220d6f98b153c21852
#
_cell.length_a   1.000
_cell.length_b   1.000
_cell.length_c   1.000
_cell.angle_alpha   90.00
_cell.angle_beta   90.00
_cell.angle_gamma   90.00
#
_symmetry.space_group_name_H-M   'P 1'
#
loop_
_entity.id
_entity.type
_entity.pdbx_description
1 polymer ?
#
loop_
_entity_poly.entity_id
_entity_poly.type
_entity_poly.pdbx_seq_one_letter_code
_entity_poly.pdbx_strand_id
1 'polypeptide(L)'
;VTATSTTERHPSPIAQWWVLTKRFIAPTLRNGELVVTVASSVVFTAGFYIPLHQIMGTATKTLASSYAQYVMPLIALQAITFAAMSTAFRAATDSVQGINRRFRSMPLAPFAPVGARISAAVYRCTISVAVAIVCGYVIGFRFHHSAASIAAFVLLVVAIGSILSFGADLVGTGSRNPEAMTPLLILPPLIFGLLSTGVQPAQQFPRWIQPVVRNQPVSQFVTALRALAGDAAPYGGPVTWSVLAPTVAWLTGLTLFLIPTSAVVLSRRAQ
;
A
#
# COMPACT_ATOMS: atom_id res chain seq x y z
N VAL A 1 49.38 7.29 34.00
CA VAL A 1 48.61 7.00 32.78
C VAL A 1 47.18 7.40 33.06
N THR A 2 46.81 8.61 32.69
CA THR A 2 45.43 9.14 32.81
C THR A 2 44.59 8.54 31.67
N ALA A 3 43.73 7.59 32.02
CA ALA A 3 42.71 7.08 31.09
C ALA A 3 41.70 8.20 30.85
N THR A 4 41.76 8.84 29.68
CA THR A 4 40.72 9.72 29.17
C THR A 4 39.50 8.85 28.85
N SER A 5 38.51 8.87 29.74
CA SER A 5 37.18 8.30 29.46
C SER A 5 36.53 9.11 28.33
N THR A 6 36.69 8.64 27.11
CA THR A 6 35.86 9.10 25.98
C THR A 6 34.43 8.65 26.29
N THR A 7 33.60 9.55 26.76
CA THR A 7 32.15 9.36 26.83
C THR A 7 31.67 9.10 25.41
N GLU A 8 31.50 7.82 25.05
CA GLU A 8 30.85 7.45 23.79
C GLU A 8 29.42 8.04 23.78
N ARG A 9 29.27 9.16 23.11
CA ARG A 9 27.93 9.76 22.89
C ARG A 9 27.12 8.78 22.03
N HIS A 10 26.25 8.00 22.66
CA HIS A 10 25.29 7.22 21.93
C HIS A 10 24.47 8.15 21.04
N PRO A 11 24.37 7.86 19.73
CA PRO A 11 23.59 8.69 18.80
C PRO A 11 22.14 8.76 19.27
N SER A 12 21.51 9.94 19.13
CA SER A 12 20.13 10.14 19.55
C SER A 12 19.17 9.15 18.84
N PRO A 13 18.03 8.76 19.45
CA PRO A 13 17.06 7.85 18.84
C PRO A 13 16.59 8.33 17.44
N ILE A 14 16.50 9.65 17.24
CA ILE A 14 16.14 10.26 15.97
C ILE A 14 17.26 10.05 14.94
N ALA A 15 18.52 10.22 15.33
CA ALA A 15 19.64 9.98 14.43
C ALA A 15 19.73 8.49 14.01
N GLN A 16 19.49 7.57 14.96
CA GLN A 16 19.43 6.13 14.68
C GLN A 16 18.30 5.81 13.70
N TRP A 17 17.09 6.34 13.94
CA TRP A 17 15.95 6.18 13.02
C TRP A 17 16.27 6.71 11.62
N TRP A 18 16.87 7.90 11.51
CA TRP A 18 17.20 8.51 10.21
C TRP A 18 18.23 7.71 9.42
N VAL A 19 19.29 7.23 10.08
CA VAL A 19 20.33 6.40 9.46
C VAL A 19 19.74 5.08 8.97
N LEU A 20 18.90 4.42 9.78
CA LEU A 20 18.22 3.20 9.39
C LEU A 20 17.24 3.43 8.23
N THR A 21 16.49 4.54 8.26
CA THR A 21 15.58 4.92 7.16
C THR A 21 16.34 5.07 5.84
N LYS A 22 17.44 5.80 5.84
CA LYS A 22 18.31 5.91 4.64
C LYS A 22 18.81 4.55 4.16
N ARG A 23 19.21 3.67 5.08
CA ARG A 23 19.65 2.32 4.75
C ARG A 23 18.54 1.48 4.11
N PHE A 24 17.29 1.61 4.57
CA PHE A 24 16.15 0.90 3.98
C PHE A 24 15.66 1.50 2.67
N ILE A 25 15.86 2.80 2.44
CA ILE A 25 15.53 3.48 1.18
C ILE A 25 16.60 3.26 0.11
N ALA A 26 17.88 3.24 0.48
CA ALA A 26 18.99 3.16 -0.46
C ALA A 26 18.90 2.01 -1.49
N PRO A 27 18.51 0.77 -1.11
CA PRO A 27 18.31 -0.30 -2.07
C PRO A 27 17.19 -0.02 -3.08
N THR A 28 16.11 0.67 -2.67
CA THR A 28 15.02 1.07 -3.57
C THR A 28 15.55 1.92 -4.74
N LEU A 29 16.53 2.78 -4.47
CA LEU A 29 17.15 3.66 -5.47
C LEU A 29 18.23 2.95 -6.30
N ARG A 30 18.97 1.99 -5.70
CA ARG A 30 20.19 1.42 -6.29
C ARG A 30 19.98 0.06 -6.95
N ASN A 31 19.01 -0.72 -6.53
CA ASN A 31 18.82 -2.12 -6.95
C ASN A 31 17.71 -2.30 -8.00
N GLY A 32 17.33 -1.26 -8.72
CA GLY A 32 16.29 -1.35 -9.76
C GLY A 32 14.86 -1.50 -9.23
N GLU A 33 14.64 -1.42 -7.91
CA GLU A 33 13.31 -1.54 -7.32
C GLU A 33 12.38 -0.41 -7.74
N LEU A 34 12.94 0.78 -8.01
CA LEU A 34 12.18 1.87 -8.64
C LEU A 34 11.67 1.48 -10.02
N VAL A 35 12.49 0.79 -10.82
CA VAL A 35 12.08 0.32 -12.16
C VAL A 35 10.91 -0.65 -12.02
N VAL A 36 10.96 -1.58 -11.07
CA VAL A 36 9.87 -2.52 -10.80
C VAL A 36 8.61 -1.78 -10.34
N THR A 37 8.75 -0.78 -9.47
CA THR A 37 7.63 0.05 -8.99
C THR A 37 6.97 0.83 -10.13
N VAL A 38 7.76 1.45 -10.98
CA VAL A 38 7.27 2.17 -12.17
C VAL A 38 6.62 1.19 -13.15
N ALA A 39 7.33 0.11 -13.49
CA ALA A 39 6.85 -0.91 -14.41
C ALA A 39 5.53 -1.54 -13.94
N SER A 40 5.41 -1.87 -12.64
CA SER A 40 4.16 -2.42 -12.10
C SER A 40 2.99 -1.46 -12.26
N SER A 41 3.16 -0.17 -11.96
CA SER A 41 2.11 0.84 -12.13
C SER A 41 1.69 0.98 -13.61
N VAL A 42 2.65 0.97 -14.54
CA VAL A 42 2.37 1.01 -15.98
C VAL A 42 1.66 -0.26 -16.44
N VAL A 43 2.13 -1.44 -16.05
CA VAL A 43 1.55 -2.73 -16.41
C VAL A 43 0.11 -2.84 -15.89
N PHE A 44 -0.15 -2.41 -14.64
CA PHE A 44 -1.52 -2.40 -14.11
C PHE A 44 -2.42 -1.43 -14.84
N THR A 45 -1.92 -0.21 -15.12
CA THR A 45 -2.69 0.77 -15.89
C THR A 45 -3.04 0.21 -17.27
N ALA A 46 -2.07 -0.32 -17.99
CA ALA A 46 -2.29 -0.91 -19.31
C ALA A 46 -3.18 -2.16 -19.23
N GLY A 47 -2.90 -3.07 -18.27
CA GLY A 47 -3.62 -4.35 -18.13
C GLY A 47 -5.08 -4.20 -17.72
N PHE A 48 -5.43 -3.20 -16.91
CA PHE A 48 -6.83 -2.93 -16.57
C PHE A 48 -7.52 -2.01 -17.57
N TYR A 49 -6.83 -1.00 -18.08
CA TYR A 49 -7.45 -0.02 -18.97
C TYR A 49 -7.64 -0.55 -20.39
N ILE A 50 -6.58 -1.09 -21.03
CA ILE A 50 -6.62 -1.44 -22.45
C ILE A 50 -7.69 -2.51 -22.75
N PRO A 51 -7.70 -3.70 -22.10
CA PRO A 51 -8.66 -4.74 -22.45
C PRO A 51 -10.09 -4.42 -21.98
N LEU A 52 -10.25 -3.69 -20.89
CA LEU A 52 -11.56 -3.49 -20.28
C LEU A 52 -12.23 -2.18 -20.70
N HIS A 53 -11.49 -1.21 -21.23
CA HIS A 53 -12.03 0.09 -21.62
C HIS A 53 -13.17 -0.01 -22.63
N GLN A 54 -13.10 -0.90 -23.62
CA GLN A 54 -14.17 -1.07 -24.60
C GLN A 54 -15.39 -1.79 -24.02
N ILE A 55 -15.15 -2.83 -23.21
CA ILE A 55 -16.22 -3.66 -22.64
C ILE A 55 -16.91 -2.92 -21.49
N MET A 56 -16.14 -2.39 -20.57
CA MET A 56 -16.64 -1.75 -19.34
C MET A 56 -17.05 -0.29 -19.56
N GLY A 57 -16.56 0.38 -20.60
CA GLY A 57 -16.94 1.75 -20.93
C GLY A 57 -18.45 1.93 -21.11
N THR A 58 -19.14 0.95 -21.68
CA THR A 58 -20.61 0.96 -21.79
C THR A 58 -21.29 0.66 -20.45
N ALA A 59 -20.76 -0.29 -19.68
CA ALA A 59 -21.32 -0.71 -18.39
C ALA A 59 -21.17 0.36 -17.29
N THR A 60 -20.17 1.24 -17.40
CA THR A 60 -19.90 2.29 -16.41
C THR A 60 -20.43 3.67 -16.77
N LYS A 61 -21.03 3.85 -17.96
CA LYS A 61 -21.58 5.13 -18.45
C LYS A 61 -22.56 5.82 -17.51
N THR A 62 -23.24 5.06 -16.65
CA THR A 62 -24.19 5.58 -15.67
C THR A 62 -23.54 5.93 -14.33
N LEU A 63 -22.26 5.58 -14.13
CA LEU A 63 -21.56 5.68 -12.84
C LEU A 63 -20.33 6.58 -12.87
N ALA A 64 -19.78 6.86 -14.06
CA ALA A 64 -18.61 7.70 -14.23
C ALA A 64 -18.58 8.33 -15.64
N SER A 65 -17.93 9.48 -15.76
CA SER A 65 -17.75 10.19 -17.04
C SER A 65 -16.91 9.40 -18.05
N SER A 66 -15.97 8.59 -17.55
CA SER A 66 -15.12 7.71 -18.37
C SER A 66 -14.70 6.46 -17.60
N TYR A 67 -14.30 5.41 -18.33
CA TYR A 67 -13.76 4.21 -17.69
C TYR A 67 -12.43 4.50 -16.98
N ALA A 68 -11.62 5.43 -17.47
CA ALA A 68 -10.41 5.88 -16.80
C ALA A 68 -10.73 6.46 -15.41
N GLN A 69 -11.78 7.30 -15.31
CA GLN A 69 -12.24 7.87 -14.04
C GLN A 69 -12.72 6.78 -13.09
N TYR A 70 -13.40 5.76 -13.63
CA TYR A 70 -13.91 4.65 -12.84
C TYR A 70 -12.82 3.75 -12.28
N VAL A 71 -11.79 3.37 -13.07
CA VAL A 71 -10.81 2.34 -12.73
C VAL A 71 -9.58 2.87 -12.00
N MET A 72 -9.27 4.18 -12.12
CA MET A 72 -8.05 4.77 -11.58
C MET A 72 -7.82 4.53 -10.07
N PRO A 73 -8.85 4.62 -9.18
CA PRO A 73 -8.68 4.29 -7.78
C PRO A 73 -8.20 2.85 -7.53
N LEU A 74 -8.69 1.89 -8.32
CA LEU A 74 -8.23 0.50 -8.24
C LEU A 74 -6.76 0.38 -8.70
N ILE A 75 -6.38 1.06 -9.79
CA ILE A 75 -4.99 1.07 -10.28
C ILE A 75 -4.05 1.61 -9.19
N ALA A 76 -4.43 2.69 -8.51
CA ALA A 76 -3.66 3.25 -7.40
C ALA A 76 -3.50 2.23 -6.24
N LEU A 77 -4.56 1.52 -5.88
CA LEU A 77 -4.51 0.46 -4.86
C LEU A 77 -3.63 -0.71 -5.27
N GLN A 78 -3.69 -1.14 -6.54
CA GLN A 78 -2.83 -2.22 -7.02
C GLN A 78 -1.35 -1.80 -7.01
N ALA A 79 -1.04 -0.58 -7.40
CA ALA A 79 0.33 -0.06 -7.36
C ALA A 79 0.94 -0.10 -5.94
N ILE A 80 0.20 0.33 -4.92
CA ILE A 80 0.68 0.26 -3.51
C ILE A 80 0.74 -1.17 -2.98
N THR A 81 -0.11 -2.07 -3.46
CA THR A 81 -0.07 -3.49 -3.11
C THR A 81 1.23 -4.13 -3.56
N PHE A 82 1.72 -3.79 -4.75
CA PHE A 82 3.03 -4.24 -5.21
C PHE A 82 4.19 -3.68 -4.39
N ALA A 83 4.08 -2.41 -3.95
CA ALA A 83 5.05 -1.84 -3.01
C ALA A 83 5.04 -2.59 -1.67
N ALA A 84 3.89 -3.02 -1.19
CA ALA A 84 3.76 -3.85 0.01
C ALA A 84 4.36 -5.25 -0.18
N MET A 85 4.15 -5.89 -1.34
CA MET A 85 4.75 -7.19 -1.67
C MET A 85 6.28 -7.13 -1.68
N SER A 86 6.88 -6.09 -2.26
CA SER A 86 8.34 -5.91 -2.23
C SER A 86 8.87 -5.79 -0.81
N THR A 87 8.10 -5.19 0.09
CA THR A 87 8.42 -5.12 1.53
C THR A 87 8.45 -6.51 2.16
N ALA A 88 7.48 -7.38 1.86
CA ALA A 88 7.45 -8.75 2.37
C ALA A 88 8.66 -9.56 1.92
N PHE A 89 9.02 -9.50 0.63
CA PHE A 89 10.19 -10.20 0.09
C PHE A 89 11.48 -9.76 0.76
N ARG A 90 11.66 -8.45 1.00
CA ARG A 90 12.81 -7.93 1.75
C ARG A 90 12.83 -8.45 3.17
N ALA A 91 11.71 -8.36 3.87
CA ALA A 91 11.61 -8.80 5.26
C ALA A 91 11.94 -10.31 5.39
N ALA A 92 11.51 -11.12 4.41
CA ALA A 92 11.85 -12.53 4.34
C ALA A 92 13.35 -12.74 4.10
N THR A 93 13.94 -12.04 3.14
CA THR A 93 15.38 -12.11 2.84
C THR A 93 16.21 -11.66 4.04
N ASP A 94 15.89 -10.54 4.67
CA ASP A 94 16.56 -10.03 5.88
C ASP A 94 16.47 -11.04 7.03
N SER A 95 15.35 -11.76 7.11
CA SER A 95 15.13 -12.80 8.11
C SER A 95 16.05 -14.00 7.90
N VAL A 96 16.17 -14.49 6.67
CA VAL A 96 17.05 -15.61 6.30
C VAL A 96 18.52 -15.25 6.48
N GLN A 97 18.91 -14.01 6.12
CA GLN A 97 20.28 -13.51 6.27
C GLN A 97 20.66 -13.16 7.72
N GLY A 98 19.74 -13.29 8.69
CA GLY A 98 20.00 -13.02 10.10
C GLY A 98 20.19 -11.54 10.43
N ILE A 99 19.82 -10.61 9.54
CA ILE A 99 19.96 -9.15 9.74
C ILE A 99 19.17 -8.72 10.97
N ASN A 100 18.00 -9.29 11.20
CA ASN A 100 17.18 -9.01 12.38
C ASN A 100 17.86 -9.41 13.70
N ARG A 101 18.68 -10.48 13.71
CA ARG A 101 19.47 -10.88 14.89
C ARG A 101 20.58 -9.87 15.18
N ARG A 102 21.24 -9.36 14.13
CA ARG A 102 22.28 -8.34 14.28
C ARG A 102 21.73 -7.02 14.84
N PHE A 103 20.53 -6.61 14.45
CA PHE A 103 19.90 -5.42 15.02
C PHE A 103 19.59 -5.56 16.52
N ARG A 104 19.29 -6.77 17.00
CA ARG A 104 19.04 -7.02 18.42
C ARG A 104 20.30 -6.97 19.28
N SER A 105 21.47 -7.28 18.73
CA SER A 105 22.75 -7.19 19.46
C SER A 105 23.33 -5.78 19.50
N MET A 106 22.72 -4.83 18.76
CA MET A 106 23.15 -3.43 18.77
C MET A 106 22.37 -2.63 19.82
N PRO A 107 22.99 -1.65 20.50
CA PRO A 107 22.33 -0.76 21.44
C PRO A 107 21.48 0.27 20.69
N LEU A 108 20.38 -0.19 20.05
CA LEU A 108 19.45 0.64 19.29
C LEU A 108 18.20 0.93 20.13
N ALA A 109 17.64 2.13 19.95
CA ALA A 109 16.35 2.45 20.52
C ALA A 109 15.26 1.49 19.96
N PRO A 110 14.38 0.90 20.80
CA PRO A 110 13.45 -0.16 20.39
C PRO A 110 12.56 0.21 19.20
N PHE A 111 12.21 1.49 19.09
CA PHE A 111 11.32 1.99 18.03
C PHE A 111 12.05 2.39 16.74
N ALA A 112 13.38 2.54 16.74
CA ALA A 112 14.13 3.02 15.58
C ALA A 112 14.05 2.07 14.38
N PRO A 113 14.19 0.74 14.50
CA PRO A 113 14.06 -0.18 13.37
C PRO A 113 12.64 -0.22 12.79
N VAL A 114 11.62 -0.23 13.64
CA VAL A 114 10.20 -0.28 13.21
C VAL A 114 9.82 1.02 12.51
N GLY A 115 10.16 2.17 13.11
CA GLY A 115 9.91 3.48 12.51
C GLY A 115 10.62 3.65 11.17
N ALA A 116 11.86 3.16 11.04
CA ALA A 116 12.60 3.22 9.79
C ALA A 116 11.96 2.36 8.68
N ARG A 117 11.42 1.18 9.01
CA ARG A 117 10.69 0.33 8.05
C ARG A 117 9.39 0.99 7.58
N ILE A 118 8.62 1.57 8.51
CA ILE A 118 7.40 2.31 8.18
C ILE A 118 7.74 3.49 7.25
N SER A 119 8.77 4.28 7.59
CA SER A 119 9.20 5.41 6.76
C SER A 119 9.61 4.99 5.35
N ALA A 120 10.32 3.87 5.21
CA ALA A 120 10.68 3.31 3.91
C ALA A 120 9.44 2.80 3.14
N ALA A 121 8.44 2.23 3.84
CA ALA A 121 7.18 1.82 3.21
C ALA A 121 6.39 3.03 2.71
N VAL A 122 6.25 4.08 3.52
CA VAL A 122 5.62 5.36 3.12
C VAL A 122 6.30 5.92 1.87
N TYR A 123 7.64 5.96 1.85
CA TYR A 123 8.42 6.44 0.71
C TYR A 123 8.09 5.65 -0.58
N ARG A 124 8.08 4.32 -0.51
CA ARG A 124 7.75 3.47 -1.67
C ARG A 124 6.30 3.66 -2.12
N CYS A 125 5.36 3.69 -1.18
CA CYS A 125 3.95 3.94 -1.50
C CYS A 125 3.74 5.30 -2.16
N THR A 126 4.43 6.35 -1.70
CA THR A 126 4.35 7.69 -2.29
C THR A 126 4.83 7.70 -3.74
N ILE A 127 5.95 7.01 -4.03
CA ILE A 127 6.43 6.87 -5.41
C ILE A 127 5.39 6.10 -6.25
N SER A 128 4.89 4.95 -5.75
CA SER A 128 3.90 4.15 -6.48
C SER A 128 2.65 4.95 -6.82
N VAL A 129 2.14 5.72 -5.86
CA VAL A 129 0.97 6.58 -6.06
C VAL A 129 1.25 7.69 -7.07
N ALA A 130 2.41 8.34 -6.97
CA ALA A 130 2.80 9.40 -7.91
C ALA A 130 2.86 8.87 -9.35
N VAL A 131 3.49 7.71 -9.56
CA VAL A 131 3.57 7.06 -10.88
C VAL A 131 2.17 6.65 -11.36
N ALA A 132 1.35 6.05 -10.48
CA ALA A 132 -0.02 5.66 -10.82
C ALA A 132 -0.86 6.88 -11.25
N ILE A 133 -0.74 8.01 -10.55
CA ILE A 133 -1.44 9.26 -10.91
C ILE A 133 -0.95 9.76 -12.28
N VAL A 134 0.34 9.75 -12.55
CA VAL A 134 0.89 10.14 -13.87
C VAL A 134 0.32 9.24 -14.97
N CYS A 135 0.33 7.92 -14.78
CA CYS A 135 -0.29 6.97 -15.71
C CYS A 135 -1.79 7.25 -15.87
N GLY A 136 -2.48 7.56 -14.77
CA GLY A 136 -3.89 7.94 -14.78
C GLY A 136 -4.15 9.16 -15.65
N TYR A 137 -3.34 10.20 -15.53
CA TYR A 137 -3.44 11.39 -16.39
C TYR A 137 -3.25 11.07 -17.87
N VAL A 138 -2.36 10.14 -18.20
CA VAL A 138 -2.12 9.69 -19.59
C VAL A 138 -3.36 9.01 -20.18
N ILE A 139 -4.06 8.19 -19.40
CA ILE A 139 -5.29 7.49 -19.88
C ILE A 139 -6.56 8.34 -19.80
N GLY A 140 -6.45 9.61 -19.36
CA GLY A 140 -7.59 10.54 -19.33
C GLY A 140 -8.27 10.71 -17.96
N PHE A 141 -7.72 10.17 -16.87
CA PHE A 141 -8.18 10.47 -15.52
C PHE A 141 -7.92 11.94 -15.18
N ARG A 142 -8.84 12.56 -14.43
CA ARG A 142 -8.67 13.92 -13.91
C ARG A 142 -9.28 14.04 -12.51
N PHE A 143 -8.65 14.81 -11.66
CA PHE A 143 -9.26 15.22 -10.40
C PHE A 143 -10.27 16.35 -10.64
N HIS A 144 -11.48 16.21 -10.11
CA HIS A 144 -12.55 17.19 -10.25
C HIS A 144 -12.87 17.92 -8.94
N HIS A 145 -12.23 17.55 -7.84
CA HIS A 145 -12.39 18.18 -6.54
C HIS A 145 -11.24 19.12 -6.18
N SER A 146 -11.38 19.79 -5.03
CA SER A 146 -10.40 20.74 -4.50
C SER A 146 -9.03 20.11 -4.21
N ALA A 147 -8.00 20.94 -4.10
CA ALA A 147 -6.66 20.49 -3.71
C ALA A 147 -6.65 19.72 -2.36
N ALA A 148 -7.55 20.08 -1.43
CA ALA A 148 -7.71 19.36 -0.17
C ALA A 148 -8.18 17.91 -0.40
N SER A 149 -9.11 17.67 -1.31
CA SER A 149 -9.59 16.34 -1.67
C SER A 149 -8.50 15.52 -2.38
N ILE A 150 -7.69 16.15 -3.24
CA ILE A 150 -6.54 15.51 -3.87
C ILE A 150 -5.52 15.10 -2.81
N ALA A 151 -5.20 15.98 -1.87
CA ALA A 151 -4.31 15.64 -0.76
C ALA A 151 -4.88 14.49 0.09
N ALA A 152 -6.18 14.52 0.40
CA ALA A 152 -6.86 13.44 1.12
C ALA A 152 -6.82 12.11 0.35
N PHE A 153 -6.99 12.12 -0.98
CA PHE A 153 -6.82 10.95 -1.84
C PHE A 153 -5.42 10.35 -1.70
N VAL A 154 -4.38 11.17 -1.88
CA VAL A 154 -2.98 10.71 -1.79
C VAL A 154 -2.67 10.19 -0.39
N LEU A 155 -3.07 10.93 0.66
CA LEU A 155 -2.87 10.51 2.05
C LEU A 155 -3.58 9.21 2.36
N LEU A 156 -4.81 9.03 1.90
CA LEU A 156 -5.58 7.80 2.10
C LEU A 156 -4.90 6.61 1.41
N VAL A 157 -4.49 6.74 0.14
CA VAL A 157 -3.78 5.67 -0.58
C VAL A 157 -2.47 5.32 0.12
N VAL A 158 -1.67 6.31 0.54
CA VAL A 158 -0.41 6.09 1.26
C VAL A 158 -0.66 5.44 2.63
N ALA A 159 -1.71 5.82 3.35
CA ALA A 159 -2.08 5.20 4.62
C ALA A 159 -2.46 3.71 4.42
N ILE A 160 -3.31 3.40 3.44
CA ILE A 160 -3.66 2.02 3.07
C ILE A 160 -2.39 1.24 2.74
N GLY A 161 -1.53 1.78 1.86
CA GLY A 161 -0.28 1.14 1.45
C GLY A 161 0.69 0.91 2.60
N SER A 162 0.75 1.84 3.56
CA SER A 162 1.61 1.71 4.74
C SER A 162 1.13 0.60 5.67
N ILE A 163 -0.18 0.48 5.90
CA ILE A 163 -0.78 -0.58 6.72
C ILE A 163 -0.58 -1.95 6.03
N LEU A 164 -0.82 -2.03 4.72
CA LEU A 164 -0.56 -3.24 3.94
C LEU A 164 0.92 -3.63 3.96
N SER A 165 1.83 -2.66 3.81
CA SER A 165 3.28 -2.89 3.88
C SER A 165 3.72 -3.36 5.26
N PHE A 166 3.11 -2.84 6.33
CA PHE A 166 3.39 -3.31 7.69
C PHE A 166 2.93 -4.76 7.88
N GLY A 167 1.72 -5.11 7.42
CA GLY A 167 1.25 -6.49 7.41
C GLY A 167 2.14 -7.42 6.57
N ALA A 168 2.55 -6.97 5.40
CA ALA A 168 3.46 -7.69 4.51
C ALA A 168 4.85 -7.90 5.14
N ASP A 169 5.39 -6.90 5.84
CA ASP A 169 6.65 -7.01 6.61
C ASP A 169 6.56 -8.07 7.71
N LEU A 170 5.43 -8.13 8.43
CA LEU A 170 5.20 -9.15 9.46
C LEU A 170 5.16 -10.56 8.86
N VAL A 171 4.43 -10.74 7.76
CA VAL A 171 4.35 -12.02 7.03
C VAL A 171 5.75 -12.42 6.53
N GLY A 172 6.47 -11.48 5.89
CA GLY A 172 7.83 -11.70 5.41
C GLY A 172 8.80 -12.05 6.55
N THR A 173 8.75 -11.29 7.63
CA THR A 173 9.57 -11.58 8.81
C THR A 173 9.23 -12.95 9.41
N GLY A 174 7.97 -13.41 9.34
CA GLY A 174 7.52 -14.74 9.79
C GLY A 174 8.01 -15.89 8.93
N SER A 175 8.32 -15.68 7.67
CA SER A 175 8.68 -16.73 6.72
C SER A 175 10.13 -17.22 6.87
N ARG A 176 10.30 -18.51 6.60
CA ARG A 176 11.63 -19.17 6.47
C ARG A 176 12.04 -19.38 5.02
N ASN A 177 11.10 -19.26 4.08
CA ASN A 177 11.33 -19.45 2.65
C ASN A 177 10.68 -18.28 1.88
N PRO A 178 11.48 -17.34 1.32
CA PRO A 178 10.96 -16.23 0.53
C PRO A 178 10.17 -16.67 -0.71
N GLU A 179 10.59 -17.76 -1.38
CA GLU A 179 9.95 -18.23 -2.60
C GLU A 179 8.55 -18.77 -2.37
N ALA A 180 8.34 -19.50 -1.26
CA ALA A 180 7.04 -20.04 -0.89
C ALA A 180 6.00 -18.93 -0.54
N MET A 181 6.44 -17.71 -0.33
CA MET A 181 5.55 -16.57 -0.07
C MET A 181 4.92 -15.99 -1.34
N THR A 182 5.48 -16.26 -2.50
CA THR A 182 5.00 -15.65 -3.76
C THR A 182 3.51 -15.87 -3.99
N PRO A 183 2.94 -17.09 -3.92
CA PRO A 183 1.49 -17.26 -4.08
C PRO A 183 0.67 -16.56 -2.99
N LEU A 184 1.14 -16.62 -1.74
CA LEU A 184 0.46 -16.01 -0.61
C LEU A 184 0.36 -14.49 -0.73
N LEU A 185 1.32 -13.84 -1.38
CA LEU A 185 1.35 -12.40 -1.57
C LEU A 185 0.59 -11.97 -2.84
N ILE A 186 0.59 -12.80 -3.89
CA ILE A 186 -0.02 -12.44 -5.18
C ILE A 186 -1.52 -12.76 -5.21
N LEU A 187 -1.93 -13.94 -4.74
CA LEU A 187 -3.30 -14.41 -4.89
C LEU A 187 -4.35 -13.55 -4.17
N PRO A 188 -4.21 -13.18 -2.88
CA PRO A 188 -5.22 -12.38 -2.21
C PRO A 188 -5.47 -11.02 -2.88
N PRO A 189 -4.44 -10.19 -3.19
CA PRO A 189 -4.66 -8.93 -3.88
C PRO A 189 -5.29 -9.09 -5.28
N LEU A 190 -4.91 -10.13 -6.00
CA LEU A 190 -5.49 -10.43 -7.31
C LEU A 190 -6.98 -10.79 -7.19
N ILE A 191 -7.31 -11.71 -6.27
CA ILE A 191 -8.69 -12.15 -6.05
C ILE A 191 -9.56 -10.98 -5.57
N PHE A 192 -9.13 -10.28 -4.52
CA PHE A 192 -9.88 -9.14 -3.98
C PHE A 192 -9.95 -7.97 -4.96
N GLY A 193 -8.93 -7.77 -5.78
CA GLY A 193 -8.90 -6.76 -6.84
C GLY A 193 -9.93 -7.07 -7.93
N LEU A 194 -9.92 -8.30 -8.47
CA LEU A 194 -10.85 -8.72 -9.53
C LEU A 194 -12.31 -8.80 -9.04
N LEU A 195 -12.53 -9.24 -7.80
CA LEU A 195 -13.85 -9.29 -7.18
C LEU A 195 -14.29 -7.95 -6.60
N SER A 196 -13.67 -6.83 -6.95
CA SER A 196 -13.99 -5.52 -6.40
C SER A 196 -14.90 -4.70 -7.31
N THR A 197 -15.59 -3.75 -6.70
CA THR A 197 -16.30 -2.69 -7.44
C THR A 197 -15.35 -1.75 -8.20
N GLY A 198 -14.04 -1.99 -8.10
CA GLY A 198 -13.02 -1.24 -8.84
C GLY A 198 -12.96 -1.59 -10.32
N VAL A 199 -13.20 -2.84 -10.68
CA VAL A 199 -13.19 -3.33 -12.07
C VAL A 199 -14.54 -3.11 -12.73
N GLN A 200 -15.62 -3.54 -12.06
CA GLN A 200 -17.00 -3.47 -12.59
C GLN A 200 -18.01 -3.20 -11.47
N PRO A 201 -19.19 -2.65 -11.81
CA PRO A 201 -20.25 -2.41 -10.83
C PRO A 201 -20.70 -3.70 -10.14
N ALA A 202 -21.06 -3.60 -8.85
CA ALA A 202 -21.49 -4.76 -8.07
C ALA A 202 -22.72 -5.50 -8.68
N GLN A 203 -23.58 -4.79 -9.42
CA GLN A 203 -24.76 -5.34 -10.06
C GLN A 203 -24.43 -6.35 -11.19
N GLN A 204 -23.21 -6.29 -11.75
CA GLN A 204 -22.77 -7.21 -12.80
C GLN A 204 -22.24 -8.54 -12.26
N PHE A 205 -22.07 -8.63 -10.93
CA PHE A 205 -21.74 -9.90 -10.29
C PHE A 205 -23.00 -10.72 -10.00
N PRO A 206 -22.88 -12.07 -9.91
CA PRO A 206 -23.99 -12.92 -9.48
C PRO A 206 -24.57 -12.48 -8.13
N ARG A 207 -25.89 -12.56 -7.95
CA ARG A 207 -26.59 -12.01 -6.78
C ARG A 207 -26.04 -12.51 -5.44
N TRP A 208 -25.62 -13.77 -5.39
CA TRP A 208 -25.13 -14.40 -4.16
C TRP A 208 -23.80 -13.83 -3.68
N ILE A 209 -22.93 -13.28 -4.56
CA ILE A 209 -21.62 -12.72 -4.20
C ILE A 209 -21.65 -11.19 -4.04
N GLN A 210 -22.70 -10.51 -4.52
CA GLN A 210 -22.78 -9.04 -4.46
C GLN A 210 -22.56 -8.45 -3.05
N PRO A 211 -23.12 -9.04 -1.94
CA PRO A 211 -22.85 -8.53 -0.61
C PRO A 211 -21.38 -8.57 -0.23
N VAL A 212 -20.66 -9.64 -0.62
CA VAL A 212 -19.22 -9.79 -0.37
C VAL A 212 -18.45 -8.76 -1.18
N VAL A 213 -18.76 -8.62 -2.48
CA VAL A 213 -18.12 -7.66 -3.39
C VAL A 213 -18.27 -6.22 -2.87
N ARG A 214 -19.44 -5.85 -2.35
CA ARG A 214 -19.69 -4.50 -1.84
C ARG A 214 -18.95 -4.21 -0.53
N ASN A 215 -18.91 -5.18 0.39
CA ASN A 215 -18.43 -4.96 1.77
C ASN A 215 -16.95 -5.28 1.97
N GLN A 216 -16.28 -5.90 1.00
CA GLN A 216 -14.85 -6.19 1.11
C GLN A 216 -14.00 -4.90 1.16
N PRO A 217 -12.81 -4.92 1.81
CA PRO A 217 -12.00 -3.74 2.03
C PRO A 217 -11.61 -3.02 0.74
N VAL A 218 -11.22 -3.74 -0.31
CA VAL A 218 -10.79 -3.14 -1.59
C VAL A 218 -11.93 -2.33 -2.22
N SER A 219 -13.16 -2.84 -2.21
CA SER A 219 -14.32 -2.11 -2.74
C SER A 219 -14.64 -0.85 -1.94
N GLN A 220 -14.51 -0.90 -0.63
CA GLN A 220 -14.73 0.26 0.25
C GLN A 220 -13.65 1.32 0.01
N PHE A 221 -12.39 0.90 -0.09
CA PHE A 221 -11.28 1.80 -0.43
C PHE A 221 -11.46 2.46 -1.79
N VAL A 222 -11.83 1.70 -2.82
CA VAL A 222 -12.11 2.22 -4.15
C VAL A 222 -13.25 3.23 -4.12
N THR A 223 -14.33 2.96 -3.37
CA THR A 223 -15.48 3.86 -3.26
C THR A 223 -15.09 5.19 -2.60
N ALA A 224 -14.34 5.14 -1.51
CA ALA A 224 -13.83 6.35 -0.84
C ALA A 224 -12.88 7.15 -1.75
N LEU A 225 -11.99 6.47 -2.46
CA LEU A 225 -11.05 7.12 -3.37
C LEU A 225 -11.75 7.74 -4.58
N ARG A 226 -12.80 7.10 -5.13
CA ARG A 226 -13.64 7.73 -6.18
C ARG A 226 -14.30 9.00 -5.68
N ALA A 227 -14.87 8.96 -4.48
CA ALA A 227 -15.48 10.15 -3.89
C ALA A 227 -14.47 11.29 -3.72
N LEU A 228 -13.25 10.98 -3.28
CA LEU A 228 -12.18 11.98 -3.14
C LEU A 228 -11.63 12.50 -4.47
N ALA A 229 -11.54 11.65 -5.48
CA ALA A 229 -11.12 12.05 -6.83
C ALA A 229 -12.14 12.98 -7.50
N GLY A 230 -13.43 12.73 -7.22
CA GLY A 230 -14.54 13.38 -7.91
C GLY A 230 -14.71 12.91 -9.34
N ASP A 231 -15.74 13.43 -9.99
CA ASP A 231 -15.99 13.20 -11.41
C ASP A 231 -16.72 14.40 -12.02
N ALA A 232 -16.78 14.48 -13.35
CA ALA A 232 -17.55 15.51 -14.06
C ALA A 232 -19.05 15.33 -13.79
N ALA A 233 -19.79 16.45 -13.73
CA ALA A 233 -21.24 16.39 -13.61
C ALA A 233 -21.86 15.55 -14.76
N PRO A 234 -22.87 14.71 -14.51
CA PRO A 234 -23.63 14.58 -13.25
C PRO A 234 -23.07 13.53 -12.26
N TYR A 235 -21.89 12.94 -12.49
CA TYR A 235 -21.37 11.79 -11.77
C TYR A 235 -20.63 12.16 -10.47
N GLY A 236 -20.15 13.40 -10.36
CA GLY A 236 -19.44 13.88 -9.16
C GLY A 236 -20.41 14.10 -8.00
N GLY A 237 -20.26 13.33 -6.94
CA GLY A 237 -21.00 13.49 -5.68
C GLY A 237 -20.17 14.17 -4.60
N PRO A 238 -20.82 14.71 -3.56
CA PRO A 238 -20.11 15.30 -2.42
C PRO A 238 -19.37 14.22 -1.64
N VAL A 239 -18.21 14.57 -1.09
CA VAL A 239 -17.48 13.72 -0.15
C VAL A 239 -18.24 13.72 1.18
N THR A 240 -18.91 12.61 1.52
CA THR A 240 -19.69 12.47 2.74
C THR A 240 -19.02 11.51 3.72
N TRP A 241 -19.28 11.70 5.01
CA TRP A 241 -18.77 10.80 6.03
C TRP A 241 -19.27 9.35 5.84
N SER A 242 -20.50 9.17 5.39
CA SER A 242 -21.07 7.84 5.12
C SER A 242 -20.27 7.02 4.09
N VAL A 243 -19.59 7.69 3.15
CA VAL A 243 -18.74 7.05 2.14
C VAL A 243 -17.34 6.75 2.70
N LEU A 244 -16.83 7.59 3.61
CA LEU A 244 -15.49 7.41 4.19
C LEU A 244 -15.48 6.49 5.39
N ALA A 245 -16.56 6.45 6.18
CA ALA A 245 -16.64 5.69 7.43
C ALA A 245 -16.31 4.18 7.28
N PRO A 246 -16.81 3.45 6.26
CA PRO A 246 -16.43 2.05 6.07
C PRO A 246 -14.93 1.86 5.82
N THR A 247 -14.32 2.76 5.07
CA THR A 247 -12.87 2.76 4.82
C THR A 247 -12.08 2.98 6.10
N VAL A 248 -12.48 3.96 6.92
CA VAL A 248 -11.86 4.21 8.23
C VAL A 248 -12.04 3.02 9.15
N ALA A 249 -13.22 2.40 9.17
CA ALA A 249 -13.48 1.20 9.95
C ALA A 249 -12.55 0.04 9.56
N TRP A 250 -12.37 -0.21 8.26
CA TRP A 250 -11.44 -1.24 7.76
C TRP A 250 -9.97 -0.92 8.12
N LEU A 251 -9.53 0.33 7.96
CA LEU A 251 -8.16 0.73 8.33
C LEU A 251 -7.91 0.57 9.83
N THR A 252 -8.88 0.99 10.66
CA THR A 252 -8.80 0.83 12.11
C THR A 252 -8.77 -0.65 12.50
N GLY A 253 -9.66 -1.46 11.94
CA GLY A 253 -9.72 -2.90 12.18
C GLY A 253 -8.42 -3.61 11.79
N LEU A 254 -7.87 -3.32 10.60
CA LEU A 254 -6.59 -3.87 10.16
C LEU A 254 -5.45 -3.44 11.10
N THR A 255 -5.41 -2.17 11.50
CA THR A 255 -4.36 -1.66 12.40
C THR A 255 -4.45 -2.33 13.76
N LEU A 256 -5.64 -2.43 14.35
CA LEU A 256 -5.87 -3.11 15.62
C LEU A 256 -5.54 -4.61 15.57
N PHE A 257 -5.70 -5.25 14.43
CA PHE A 257 -5.30 -6.65 14.22
C PHE A 257 -3.78 -6.80 14.08
N LEU A 258 -3.13 -5.90 13.33
CA LEU A 258 -1.70 -6.00 13.03
C LEU A 258 -0.80 -5.66 14.22
N ILE A 259 -1.20 -4.72 15.10
CA ILE A 259 -0.40 -4.34 16.27
C ILE A 259 -0.15 -5.53 17.21
N PRO A 260 -1.18 -6.27 17.72
CA PRO A 260 -0.93 -7.41 18.59
C PRO A 260 -0.24 -8.56 17.85
N THR A 261 -0.55 -8.77 16.57
CA THR A 261 0.13 -9.78 15.75
C THR A 261 1.64 -9.50 15.67
N SER A 262 2.03 -8.23 15.53
CA SER A 262 3.44 -7.84 15.53
C SER A 262 4.15 -8.19 16.84
N ALA A 263 3.50 -7.95 17.97
CA ALA A 263 4.05 -8.29 19.27
C ALA A 263 4.27 -9.81 19.42
N VAL A 264 3.31 -10.62 18.96
CA VAL A 264 3.41 -12.09 18.99
C VAL A 264 4.52 -12.61 18.06
N VAL A 265 4.64 -12.08 16.84
CA VAL A 265 5.70 -12.49 15.89
C VAL A 265 7.08 -12.13 16.45
N LEU A 266 7.22 -10.97 17.05
CA LEU A 266 8.47 -10.52 17.65
C LEU A 266 8.85 -11.32 18.91
N SER A 267 7.89 -11.69 19.75
CA SER A 267 8.13 -12.46 20.98
C SER A 267 8.51 -13.92 20.68
N ARG A 268 7.84 -14.60 19.74
CA ARG A 268 8.16 -15.98 19.34
C ARG A 268 9.57 -16.14 18.73
N ARG A 269 10.19 -15.06 18.28
CA ARG A 269 11.55 -15.05 17.75
C ARG A 269 12.58 -14.65 18.79
N ALA A 270 12.14 -14.24 19.98
CA ALA A 270 13.01 -13.96 21.10
C ALA A 270 13.41 -15.23 21.86
N GLN A 271 12.68 -16.31 21.66
CA GLN A 271 12.98 -17.66 22.14
C GLN A 271 13.79 -18.44 21.08
#